data_729fb152714fb0b9f8d64ecb6d7a68a8
#
_entry.id   729fb152714fb0b9f8d64ecb6d7a68a8
#
_cell.length_a   1.000
_cell.length_b   1.000
_cell.length_c   1.000
_cell.angle_alpha   90.00
_cell.angle_beta   90.00
_cell.angle_gamma   90.00
#
_symmetry.space_group_name_H-M   'P 1'
#
loop_
_entity.id
_entity.type
_entity.pdbx_description
1 polymer ?
#
loop_
_entity_poly.entity_id
_entity_poly.type
_entity_poly.pdbx_seq_one_letter_code
_entity_poly.pdbx_strand_id
1 'polypeptide(L)'
;MKILKRRKKKLKKYKINKIREECGVFGIHDFNDASTITALGLHALQHRGQEGCGIVSFDGKNFHSEKRHGLVGDNFTNKEILKKLPGRSAIGHNRYSTTGETSIRNIQPF
;
A
#
# COMPACT_ATOMS: atom_id res chain seq x y z
N MET A 1 2.28 -15.96 -4.40
CA MET A 1 2.99 -14.73 -4.01
C MET A 1 4.33 -14.56 -4.69
N LYS A 2 4.44 -15.09 -5.91
CA LYS A 2 5.67 -14.98 -6.71
C LYS A 2 6.04 -13.53 -7.05
N ILE A 3 5.05 -12.70 -7.33
CA ILE A 3 5.28 -11.30 -7.68
C ILE A 3 5.93 -10.55 -6.51
N LEU A 4 5.44 -10.80 -5.30
CA LEU A 4 5.96 -10.15 -4.11
C LEU A 4 7.41 -10.56 -3.83
N LYS A 5 7.72 -11.85 -4.00
CA LYS A 5 9.10 -12.35 -3.83
C LYS A 5 10.05 -11.72 -4.82
N ARG A 6 9.63 -11.57 -6.09
CA ARG A 6 10.46 -10.92 -7.12
C ARG A 6 10.74 -9.46 -6.77
N ARG A 7 9.73 -8.74 -6.27
CA ARG A 7 9.88 -7.36 -5.87
C ARG A 7 10.84 -7.19 -4.70
N LYS A 8 10.75 -8.06 -3.72
CA LYS A 8 11.69 -8.07 -2.60
C LYS A 8 13.12 -8.29 -3.04
N LYS A 9 13.35 -9.20 -3.99
CA LYS A 9 14.69 -9.44 -4.53
C LYS A 9 15.23 -8.22 -5.27
N LYS A 10 14.42 -7.56 -6.10
CA LYS A 10 14.82 -6.34 -6.79
C LYS A 10 15.14 -5.23 -5.80
N LEU A 11 14.30 -5.04 -4.79
CA LEU A 11 14.52 -4.04 -3.76
C LEU A 11 15.80 -4.30 -2.99
N LYS A 12 16.11 -5.57 -2.69
CA LYS A 12 17.36 -5.93 -2.04
C LYS A 12 18.58 -5.53 -2.87
N LYS A 13 18.53 -5.73 -4.17
CA LYS A 13 19.63 -5.35 -5.07
C LYS A 13 19.91 -3.86 -5.05
N TYR A 14 18.87 -3.04 -4.97
CA TYR A 14 18.98 -1.59 -4.97
C TYR A 14 19.10 -0.98 -3.59
N LYS A 15 18.90 -1.75 -2.55
CA LYS A 15 18.88 -1.28 -1.16
C LYS A 15 20.16 -0.56 -0.75
N ILE A 16 21.28 -0.96 -1.31
CA ILE A 16 22.56 -0.35 -1.04
C ILE A 16 22.58 1.10 -1.51
N ASN A 17 21.69 1.47 -2.43
CA ASN A 17 21.76 2.74 -3.11
C ASN A 17 20.78 3.81 -2.67
N LYS A 18 19.76 3.66 -1.95
CA LYS A 18 18.85 4.76 -1.53
C LYS A 18 17.39 4.39 -1.42
N ILE A 19 17.03 3.14 -1.63
CA ILE A 19 15.62 2.73 -1.67
C ILE A 19 14.89 2.97 -0.37
N ARG A 20 15.60 2.99 0.74
CA ARG A 20 15.00 3.15 2.07
C ARG A 20 14.16 4.42 2.23
N GLU A 21 14.31 5.39 1.31
CA GLU A 21 13.56 6.64 1.34
C GLU A 21 12.44 6.67 0.33
N GLU A 22 12.31 5.63 -0.46
CA GLU A 22 11.31 5.59 -1.52
C GLU A 22 10.00 5.01 -1.03
N CYS A 23 8.91 5.56 -1.57
CA CYS A 23 7.57 5.05 -1.31
C CYS A 23 7.37 3.69 -1.95
N GLY A 24 6.55 2.85 -1.32
CA GLY A 24 6.18 1.56 -1.87
C GLY A 24 4.84 1.60 -2.56
N VAL A 25 4.74 0.92 -3.69
CA VAL A 25 3.49 0.79 -4.46
C VAL A 25 3.23 -0.68 -4.72
N PHE A 26 1.97 -1.08 -4.56
CA PHE A 26 1.53 -2.43 -4.88
C PHE A 26 0.16 -2.35 -5.56
N GLY A 27 -0.03 -3.14 -6.62
CA GLY A 27 -1.31 -3.20 -7.30
C GLY A 27 -1.64 -4.63 -7.70
N ILE A 28 -2.93 -4.93 -7.77
CA ILE A 28 -3.42 -6.22 -8.21
C ILE A 28 -4.72 -6.04 -8.99
N HIS A 29 -4.90 -6.87 -10.01
CA HIS A 29 -6.06 -6.80 -10.89
C HIS A 29 -6.67 -8.19 -11.04
N ASP A 30 -8.01 -8.22 -11.04
CA ASP A 30 -8.81 -9.41 -11.28
C ASP A 30 -8.51 -10.54 -10.29
N PHE A 31 -8.61 -10.20 -9.01
CA PHE A 31 -8.34 -11.15 -7.95
C PHE A 31 -9.36 -10.98 -6.81
N ASN A 32 -9.87 -12.08 -6.28
CA ASN A 32 -10.73 -12.01 -5.10
C ASN A 32 -9.94 -11.40 -3.94
N ASP A 33 -10.65 -10.61 -3.13
CA ASP A 33 -10.03 -9.95 -1.98
C ASP A 33 -8.83 -9.08 -2.36
N ALA A 34 -8.96 -8.35 -3.47
CA ALA A 34 -7.88 -7.51 -3.99
C ALA A 34 -7.33 -6.55 -2.92
N SER A 35 -8.20 -5.95 -2.12
CA SER A 35 -7.77 -5.02 -1.08
C SER A 35 -6.97 -5.71 0.02
N THR A 36 -7.37 -6.91 0.40
CA THR A 36 -6.63 -7.70 1.39
C THR A 36 -5.24 -8.05 0.88
N ILE A 37 -5.16 -8.51 -0.37
CA ILE A 37 -3.86 -8.82 -1.00
C ILE A 37 -3.01 -7.57 -1.11
N THR A 38 -3.61 -6.43 -1.46
CA THR A 38 -2.90 -5.15 -1.54
C THR A 38 -2.36 -4.75 -0.17
N ALA A 39 -3.14 -4.90 0.89
CA ALA A 39 -2.67 -4.62 2.25
C ALA A 39 -1.48 -5.51 2.63
N LEU A 40 -1.53 -6.79 2.29
CA LEU A 40 -0.41 -7.70 2.52
C LEU A 40 0.82 -7.30 1.73
N GLY A 41 0.62 -6.89 0.47
CA GLY A 41 1.72 -6.42 -0.37
C GLY A 41 2.37 -5.17 0.18
N LEU A 42 1.58 -4.20 0.62
CA LEU A 42 2.09 -2.99 1.24
C LEU A 42 2.83 -3.29 2.54
N HIS A 43 2.29 -4.22 3.34
CA HIS A 43 2.95 -4.61 4.59
C HIS A 43 4.34 -5.19 4.33
N ALA A 44 4.46 -5.99 3.28
CA ALA A 44 5.74 -6.57 2.90
C ALA A 44 6.73 -5.53 2.37
N LEU A 45 6.23 -4.41 1.83
CA LEU A 45 7.04 -3.33 1.31
C LEU A 45 7.31 -2.20 2.31
N GLN A 46 6.67 -2.26 3.48
CA GLN A 46 6.84 -1.18 4.44
C GLN A 46 8.22 -1.21 5.07
N HIS A 47 8.71 -0.03 5.39
CA HIS A 47 10.00 0.17 6.02
C HIS A 47 9.84 1.07 7.25
N ARG A 48 10.89 1.11 8.04
CA ARG A 48 10.97 2.05 9.14
C ARG A 48 10.82 3.49 8.60
N GLY A 49 10.03 4.30 9.29
CA GLY A 49 9.80 5.69 8.87
C GLY A 49 8.59 5.90 8.00
N GLN A 50 7.82 4.87 7.73
CA GLN A 50 6.56 5.03 7.02
C GLN A 50 5.62 5.94 7.81
N GLU A 51 5.02 6.91 7.13
CA GLU A 51 4.14 7.90 7.75
C GLU A 51 2.68 7.73 7.39
N GLY A 52 2.38 7.06 6.31
CA GLY A 52 1.00 6.85 5.90
C GLY A 52 0.86 5.77 4.88
N CYS A 53 -0.35 5.31 4.69
CA CYS A 53 -0.68 4.30 3.71
C CYS A 53 -2.09 4.53 3.19
N GLY A 54 -2.30 4.17 1.94
CA GLY A 54 -3.60 4.29 1.31
C GLY A 54 -3.85 3.14 0.36
N ILE A 55 -5.11 2.77 0.25
CA ILE A 55 -5.55 1.76 -0.70
C ILE A 55 -6.78 2.29 -1.43
N VAL A 56 -6.78 2.12 -2.74
CA VAL A 56 -7.94 2.38 -3.58
C VAL A 56 -8.32 1.08 -4.26
N SER A 57 -9.59 0.73 -4.18
CA SER A 57 -10.13 -0.44 -4.87
C SER A 57 -11.16 -0.02 -5.92
N PHE A 58 -11.41 -0.90 -6.88
CA PHE A 58 -12.40 -0.68 -7.92
C PHE A 58 -13.33 -1.88 -7.96
N ASP A 59 -14.63 -1.62 -7.84
CA ASP A 59 -15.64 -2.68 -7.79
C ASP A 59 -16.29 -2.97 -9.15
N GLY A 60 -15.79 -2.35 -10.21
CA GLY A 60 -16.38 -2.45 -11.54
C GLY A 60 -17.20 -1.24 -11.93
N LYS A 61 -17.58 -0.41 -10.97
CA LYS A 61 -18.34 0.82 -11.18
C LYS A 61 -17.73 2.01 -10.47
N ASN A 62 -17.34 1.84 -9.21
CA ASN A 62 -16.87 2.94 -8.39
C ASN A 62 -15.52 2.63 -7.79
N PHE A 63 -14.77 3.70 -7.52
CA PHE A 63 -13.54 3.63 -6.74
C PHE A 63 -13.87 3.83 -5.26
N HIS A 64 -13.18 3.08 -4.43
CA HIS A 64 -13.28 3.18 -2.97
C HIS A 64 -11.89 3.44 -2.43
N SER A 65 -11.76 4.36 -1.50
CA SER A 65 -10.47 4.81 -1.01
C SER A 65 -10.45 4.86 0.51
N GLU A 66 -9.39 4.36 1.10
CA GLU A 66 -9.10 4.50 2.53
C GLU A 66 -7.65 4.92 2.70
N LYS A 67 -7.45 5.98 3.46
CA LYS A 67 -6.12 6.55 3.73
C LYS A 67 -5.94 6.67 5.23
N ARG A 68 -4.75 6.29 5.71
CA ARG A 68 -4.45 6.29 7.13
C ARG A 68 -3.04 6.79 7.38
N HIS A 69 -2.86 7.46 8.52
CA HIS A 69 -1.53 7.72 9.03
C HIS A 69 -0.98 6.44 9.67
N GLY A 70 0.31 6.27 9.63
CA GLY A 70 0.98 5.16 10.30
C GLY A 70 1.19 3.93 9.44
N LEU A 71 1.38 2.81 10.08
CA LEU A 71 1.76 1.56 9.43
C LEU A 71 0.57 0.81 8.85
N VAL A 72 0.84 0.07 7.78
CA VAL A 72 -0.17 -0.80 7.14
C VAL A 72 -0.71 -1.82 8.14
N GLY A 73 0.17 -2.45 8.90
CA GLY A 73 -0.23 -3.47 9.87
C GLY A 73 -1.16 -2.97 10.96
N ASP A 74 -1.06 -1.70 11.32
CA ASP A 74 -1.90 -1.11 12.34
C ASP A 74 -3.26 -0.65 11.80
N ASN A 75 -3.35 -0.41 10.50
CA ASN A 75 -4.50 0.24 9.90
C ASN A 75 -5.34 -0.65 8.98
N PHE A 76 -4.72 -1.60 8.31
CA PHE A 76 -5.40 -2.40 7.31
C PHE A 76 -5.51 -3.88 7.68
N THR A 77 -5.33 -4.23 8.94
CA THR A 77 -5.62 -5.57 9.44
C THR A 77 -7.06 -5.72 9.89
N ASN A 78 -7.76 -4.62 10.06
CA ASN A 78 -9.16 -4.61 10.50
C ASN A 78 -10.08 -4.95 9.34
N LYS A 79 -10.87 -6.01 9.50
CA LYS A 79 -11.84 -6.43 8.48
C LYS A 79 -12.86 -5.34 8.14
N GLU A 80 -13.22 -4.51 9.11
CA GLU A 80 -14.19 -3.44 8.87
C GLU A 80 -13.66 -2.40 7.88
N ILE A 81 -12.36 -2.11 7.93
CA ILE A 81 -11.74 -1.20 6.98
C ILE A 81 -11.67 -1.84 5.60
N LEU A 82 -11.29 -3.12 5.53
CA LEU A 82 -11.17 -3.82 4.25
C LEU A 82 -12.53 -4.00 3.57
N LYS A 83 -13.61 -4.11 4.32
CA LYS A 83 -14.96 -4.15 3.76
C LYS A 83 -15.35 -2.88 3.01
N LYS A 84 -14.74 -1.76 3.35
CA LYS A 84 -14.96 -0.49 2.66
C LYS A 84 -14.24 -0.41 1.32
N LEU A 85 -13.47 -1.42 0.98
CA LEU A 85 -12.67 -1.49 -0.22
C LEU A 85 -13.05 -2.72 -1.07
N PRO A 86 -14.29 -2.77 -1.55
CA PRO A 86 -14.74 -3.93 -2.33
C PRO A 86 -14.15 -3.93 -3.73
N GLY A 87 -14.17 -5.09 -4.38
CA GLY A 87 -13.81 -5.22 -5.77
C GLY A 87 -12.65 -6.17 -6.01
N ARG A 88 -12.33 -6.34 -7.28
CA ARG A 88 -11.31 -7.29 -7.74
C ARG A 88 -10.01 -6.61 -8.18
N SER A 89 -9.95 -5.30 -8.08
CA SER A 89 -8.74 -4.54 -8.42
C SER A 89 -8.44 -3.55 -7.32
N ALA A 90 -7.18 -3.40 -6.98
CA ALA A 90 -6.77 -2.45 -5.96
C ALA A 90 -5.34 -1.99 -6.18
N ILE A 91 -5.05 -0.78 -5.74
CA ILE A 91 -3.71 -0.20 -5.72
C ILE A 91 -3.47 0.35 -4.33
N GLY A 92 -2.29 0.13 -3.82
CA GLY A 92 -1.89 0.67 -2.52
C GLY A 92 -0.57 1.42 -2.60
N HIS A 93 -0.37 2.30 -1.63
CA HIS A 93 0.82 3.13 -1.55
C HIS A 93 1.23 3.34 -0.10
N ASN A 94 2.51 3.14 0.19
CA ASN A 94 3.13 3.49 1.46
C ASN A 94 3.89 4.80 1.28
N ARG A 95 3.57 5.79 2.10
CA ARG A 95 4.23 7.09 2.02
C ARG A 95 5.34 7.19 3.05
N TYR A 96 6.49 7.63 2.59
CA TYR A 96 7.62 8.00 3.41
C TYR A 96 7.88 9.47 3.19
N SER A 97 7.79 10.26 4.25
CA SER A 97 8.05 11.69 4.14
C SER A 97 9.54 11.94 4.23
N THR A 98 10.03 12.76 3.32
CA THR A 98 11.42 13.24 3.38
C THR A 98 11.49 14.66 3.91
N THR A 99 10.37 15.37 3.93
CA THR A 99 10.30 16.75 4.38
C THR A 99 8.95 17.07 4.97
N GLY A 100 8.93 17.66 6.16
CA GLY A 100 7.73 18.22 6.74
C GLY A 100 6.67 17.22 7.16
N GLU A 101 5.49 17.73 7.39
CA GLU A 101 4.35 16.95 7.86
C GLU A 101 3.67 16.18 6.75
N THR A 102 3.23 14.97 7.07
CA THR A 102 2.36 14.22 6.18
C THR A 102 0.91 14.49 6.54
N SER A 103 0.21 15.14 5.62
CA SER A 103 -1.23 15.34 5.71
C SER A 103 -1.95 14.15 5.06
N ILE A 104 -3.14 13.83 5.58
CA ILE A 104 -3.95 12.75 5.00
C ILE A 104 -4.24 13.02 3.51
N ARG A 105 -4.30 14.29 3.11
CA ARG A 105 -4.53 14.67 1.72
C ARG A 105 -3.38 14.30 0.79
N ASN A 106 -2.18 14.16 1.35
CA ASN A 106 -1.00 13.83 0.57
C ASN A 106 -0.74 12.33 0.48
N ILE A 107 -1.54 11.54 1.16
CA ILE A 107 -1.42 10.09 1.09
C ILE A 107 -2.06 9.59 -0.19
N GLN A 108 -1.31 8.80 -0.94
CA GLN A 108 -1.77 8.21 -2.18
C GLN A 108 -2.41 6.83 -1.94
N PRO A 109 -3.12 6.27 -2.89
CA PRO A 109 -3.43 6.78 -4.23
C PRO A 109 -4.45 7.92 -4.22
N PHE A 110 -4.32 8.79 -5.19
CA PHE A 110 -5.26 9.90 -5.38
C PHE A 110 -6.46 9.48 -6.23
#